data_9e01f9a32ec05e66675328888d2aa2d0
#
_entry.id   9e01f9a32ec05e66675328888d2aa2d0
#
_cell.length_a   1.000
_cell.length_b   1.000
_cell.length_c   1.000
_cell.angle_alpha   90.00
_cell.angle_beta   90.00
_cell.angle_gamma   90.00
#
_symmetry.space_group_name_H-M   'P 1'
#
loop_
_entity.id
_entity.type
_entity.pdbx_description
1 polymer ?
#
loop_
_entity_poly.entity_id
_entity_poly.type
_entity_poly.pdbx_seq_one_letter_code
_entity_poly.pdbx_strand_id
1 'polypeptide(L)'
;MIKKTKATTKQTIAQYPFERLYVSPFTKKRGFDERTLTYTMVPMEPARQLTGIALLDGIVDMLIKGPGHKKHPHHWSCTDPKRSAMVQELTGLTIVSLRKHWHMQRAHDLLRYTDLPLTEVMQRCGYTSMPTFSRTYREWWHTSPQRARIAARKRGDIGKYAL
;
A
#
# COMPACT_ATOMS: atom_id res chain seq x y z
N MET A 1 -27.85 15.15 -39.79
CA MET A 1 -28.07 14.76 -38.36
C MET A 1 -27.28 13.53 -38.07
N ILE A 2 -26.09 13.66 -37.44
CA ILE A 2 -25.22 12.54 -37.11
C ILE A 2 -25.46 12.23 -35.62
N LYS A 3 -26.09 11.08 -35.36
CA LYS A 3 -26.31 10.57 -34.00
C LYS A 3 -24.96 10.11 -33.41
N LYS A 4 -24.46 10.87 -32.44
CA LYS A 4 -23.33 10.40 -31.58
C LYS A 4 -23.81 9.22 -30.75
N THR A 5 -23.35 8.02 -31.08
CA THR A 5 -23.50 6.82 -30.28
C THR A 5 -22.62 6.99 -29.03
N LYS A 6 -23.24 7.12 -27.86
CA LYS A 6 -22.55 7.06 -26.58
C LYS A 6 -21.97 5.65 -26.40
N ALA A 7 -20.66 5.53 -26.45
CA ALA A 7 -19.98 4.32 -26.07
C ALA A 7 -20.24 4.07 -24.56
N THR A 8 -21.04 3.05 -24.28
CA THR A 8 -21.23 2.55 -22.91
C THR A 8 -19.93 1.88 -22.49
N THR A 9 -19.15 2.58 -21.66
CA THR A 9 -17.97 1.99 -21.02
C THR A 9 -18.44 0.84 -20.13
N LYS A 10 -18.26 -0.41 -20.57
CA LYS A 10 -18.40 -1.57 -19.71
C LYS A 10 -17.43 -1.39 -18.54
N GLN A 11 -17.95 -1.11 -17.36
CA GLN A 11 -17.17 -1.23 -16.14
C GLN A 11 -16.79 -2.69 -15.96
N THR A 12 -15.58 -3.03 -16.39
CA THR A 12 -15.00 -4.35 -16.11
C THR A 12 -14.73 -4.38 -14.60
N ILE A 13 -15.47 -5.23 -13.90
CA ILE A 13 -15.22 -5.45 -12.46
C ILE A 13 -13.85 -6.10 -12.37
N ALA A 14 -12.91 -5.43 -11.72
CA ALA A 14 -11.56 -5.94 -11.53
C ALA A 14 -11.61 -7.28 -10.77
N GLN A 15 -10.97 -8.31 -11.30
CA GLN A 15 -10.93 -9.64 -10.68
C GLN A 15 -10.13 -9.62 -9.36
N TYR A 16 -9.10 -8.79 -9.30
CA TYR A 16 -8.22 -8.59 -8.14
C TYR A 16 -8.16 -7.11 -7.77
N PRO A 17 -9.19 -6.54 -7.12
CA PRO A 17 -9.14 -5.17 -6.66
C PRO A 17 -8.04 -4.97 -5.62
N PHE A 18 -7.59 -3.73 -5.43
CA PHE A 18 -6.49 -3.38 -4.53
C PHE A 18 -6.66 -3.96 -3.12
N GLU A 19 -7.87 -3.96 -2.59
CA GLU A 19 -8.22 -4.43 -1.25
C GLU A 19 -7.99 -5.94 -1.06
N ARG A 20 -7.97 -6.71 -2.14
CA ARG A 20 -7.60 -8.14 -2.11
C ARG A 20 -6.09 -8.35 -2.17
N LEU A 21 -5.35 -7.40 -2.74
CA LEU A 21 -3.90 -7.50 -2.91
C LEU A 21 -3.15 -6.95 -1.70
N TYR A 22 -3.64 -5.87 -1.11
CA TYR A 22 -3.01 -5.22 0.04
C TYR A 22 -3.55 -5.78 1.34
N VAL A 23 -2.66 -6.34 2.15
CA VAL A 23 -2.95 -6.74 3.52
C VAL A 23 -2.10 -5.87 4.45
N SER A 24 -2.76 -5.14 5.36
CA SER A 24 -2.04 -4.33 6.33
C SER A 24 -1.22 -5.22 7.27
N PRO A 25 0.08 -4.91 7.48
CA PRO A 25 0.89 -5.65 8.45
C PRO A 25 0.41 -5.46 9.90
N PHE A 26 -0.48 -4.50 10.13
CA PHE A 26 -1.04 -4.19 11.45
C PHE A 26 -2.41 -4.82 11.66
N THR A 27 -2.70 -5.93 11.00
CA THR A 27 -3.91 -6.71 11.26
C THR A 27 -3.82 -7.41 12.62
N LYS A 28 -4.92 -7.44 13.33
CA LYS A 28 -5.10 -7.78 14.75
C LYS A 28 -4.54 -9.16 15.13
N LYS A 29 -3.30 -9.25 15.59
CA LYS A 29 -2.87 -10.33 16.44
C LYS A 29 -2.67 -9.77 17.85
N ARG A 30 -3.49 -10.20 18.81
CA ARG A 30 -3.27 -9.86 20.22
C ARG A 30 -2.23 -10.84 20.76
N GLY A 31 -1.03 -10.35 21.10
CA GLY A 31 -0.10 -11.05 21.96
C GLY A 31 -0.39 -10.66 23.41
N PHE A 32 -0.49 -11.61 24.31
CA PHE A 32 -0.54 -11.35 25.74
C PHE A 32 0.90 -11.25 26.26
N ASP A 33 1.26 -10.14 26.87
CA ASP A 33 2.53 -9.97 27.54
C ASP A 33 2.34 -10.32 29.02
N GLU A 34 2.87 -11.47 29.43
CA GLU A 34 2.75 -11.97 30.80
C GLU A 34 3.44 -11.07 31.85
N ARG A 35 4.44 -10.28 31.44
CA ARG A 35 5.16 -9.37 32.36
C ARG A 35 4.38 -8.11 32.66
N THR A 36 3.68 -7.59 31.69
CA THR A 36 2.89 -6.35 31.85
C THR A 36 1.41 -6.62 32.08
N LEU A 37 0.98 -7.90 31.98
CA LEU A 37 -0.42 -8.34 32.02
C LEU A 37 -1.32 -7.59 31.02
N THR A 38 -0.73 -7.15 29.91
CA THR A 38 -1.43 -6.39 28.87
C THR A 38 -1.40 -7.13 27.54
N TYR A 39 -2.41 -6.83 26.71
CA TYR A 39 -2.43 -7.30 25.33
C TYR A 39 -1.70 -6.30 24.44
N THR A 40 -0.60 -6.73 23.83
CA THR A 40 0.08 -5.98 22.78
C THR A 40 -0.35 -6.45 21.41
N MET A 41 -0.54 -5.54 20.47
CA MET A 41 -0.76 -5.90 19.08
C MET A 41 0.60 -6.03 18.40
N VAL A 42 0.91 -7.22 17.92
CA VAL A 42 2.14 -7.50 17.17
C VAL A 42 1.84 -7.34 15.69
N PRO A 43 2.69 -6.65 14.90
CA PRO A 43 2.56 -6.64 13.45
C PRO A 43 2.61 -8.09 12.94
N MET A 44 1.61 -8.49 12.17
CA MET A 44 1.68 -9.75 11.45
C MET A 44 2.46 -9.51 10.16
N GLU A 45 3.34 -10.44 9.82
CA GLU A 45 3.74 -10.54 8.43
C GLU A 45 2.46 -10.73 7.61
N PRO A 46 2.22 -9.89 6.57
CA PRO A 46 1.02 -10.03 5.78
C PRO A 46 0.97 -11.45 5.22
N ALA A 47 -0.04 -12.20 5.61
CA ALA A 47 -0.30 -13.51 5.05
C ALA A 47 -0.44 -13.29 3.54
N ARG A 48 0.57 -13.74 2.78
CA ARG A 48 0.63 -13.57 1.34
C ARG A 48 -0.55 -14.30 0.72
N GLN A 49 -1.56 -13.58 0.30
CA GLN A 49 -2.61 -14.14 -0.53
C GLN A 49 -2.08 -14.26 -1.95
N LEU A 50 -1.73 -15.48 -2.34
CA LEU A 50 -1.33 -15.76 -3.71
C LEU A 50 -2.56 -15.63 -4.60
N THR A 51 -2.44 -14.84 -5.66
CA THR A 51 -3.49 -14.73 -6.69
C THR A 51 -3.48 -15.93 -7.64
N GLY A 52 -2.39 -16.70 -7.65
CA GLY A 52 -2.10 -17.75 -8.62
C GLY A 52 -1.62 -17.21 -9.97
N ILE A 53 -1.52 -15.90 -10.12
CA ILE A 53 -1.02 -15.24 -11.34
C ILE A 53 0.40 -14.76 -11.06
N ALA A 54 1.39 -15.43 -11.64
CA ALA A 54 2.82 -15.16 -11.37
C ALA A 54 3.21 -13.69 -11.55
N LEU A 55 2.58 -12.99 -12.51
CA LEU A 55 2.81 -11.56 -12.73
C LEU A 55 2.35 -10.71 -11.53
N LEU A 56 1.13 -10.91 -11.04
CA LEU A 56 0.61 -10.16 -9.89
C LEU A 56 1.33 -10.53 -8.61
N ASP A 57 1.56 -11.82 -8.38
CA ASP A 57 2.25 -12.31 -7.19
C ASP A 57 3.66 -11.76 -7.10
N GLY A 58 4.36 -11.65 -8.22
CA GLY A 58 5.69 -11.04 -8.27
C GLY A 58 5.68 -9.53 -8.03
N ILE A 59 4.68 -8.79 -8.54
CA ILE A 59 4.53 -7.36 -8.26
C ILE A 59 4.24 -7.14 -6.78
N VAL A 60 3.34 -7.90 -6.20
CA VAL A 60 3.00 -7.82 -4.76
C VAL A 60 4.23 -8.12 -3.90
N ASP A 61 5.01 -9.15 -4.23
CA ASP A 61 6.28 -9.45 -3.55
C ASP A 61 7.25 -8.28 -3.56
N MET A 62 7.39 -7.64 -4.72
CA MET A 62 8.24 -6.48 -4.86
C MET A 62 7.77 -5.32 -3.97
N LEU A 63 6.46 -5.10 -3.91
CA LEU A 63 5.87 -4.04 -3.10
C LEU A 63 5.99 -4.32 -1.59
N ILE A 64 5.87 -5.56 -1.17
CA ILE A 64 6.05 -5.99 0.23
C ILE A 64 7.51 -5.79 0.68
N LYS A 65 8.46 -6.23 -0.13
CA LYS A 65 9.89 -6.15 0.16
C LYS A 65 10.42 -4.72 0.21
N GLY A 66 9.74 -3.80 -0.46
CA GLY A 66 10.05 -2.38 -0.47
C GLY A 66 11.25 -1.99 -1.33
N PRO A 67 11.56 -0.67 -1.38
CA PRO A 67 12.67 -0.15 -2.16
C PRO A 67 14.00 -0.60 -1.55
N GLY A 68 14.90 -1.13 -2.36
CA GLY A 68 16.24 -1.54 -1.94
C GLY A 68 16.53 -3.03 -2.03
N HIS A 69 15.57 -3.87 -2.31
CA HIS A 69 15.83 -5.29 -2.57
C HIS A 69 16.49 -5.46 -3.95
N LYS A 70 17.79 -5.79 -3.93
CA LYS A 70 18.66 -5.89 -5.12
C LYS A 70 18.33 -7.03 -6.10
N LYS A 71 17.33 -7.85 -5.81
CA LYS A 71 16.94 -8.99 -6.66
C LYS A 71 15.60 -8.74 -7.37
N HIS A 72 15.53 -7.65 -8.14
CA HIS A 72 14.47 -7.55 -9.12
C HIS A 72 14.95 -8.18 -10.43
N PRO A 73 14.32 -9.23 -10.92
CA PRO A 73 14.59 -9.68 -12.27
C PRO A 73 14.36 -8.52 -13.23
N HIS A 74 15.33 -8.24 -14.11
CA HIS A 74 15.23 -7.17 -15.11
C HIS A 74 13.96 -7.23 -15.98
N HIS A 75 13.26 -8.37 -15.98
CA HIS A 75 12.02 -8.57 -16.72
C HIS A 75 10.75 -7.94 -16.07
N TRP A 76 10.87 -7.35 -14.89
CA TRP A 76 9.77 -6.65 -14.20
C TRP A 76 9.71 -5.14 -14.50
N SER A 77 10.29 -4.72 -15.61
CA SER A 77 10.22 -3.34 -16.05
C SER A 77 8.75 -2.90 -16.20
N CYS A 78 8.40 -1.80 -15.52
CA CYS A 78 7.08 -1.15 -15.65
C CYS A 78 6.84 -0.60 -17.08
N THR A 79 7.82 -0.72 -17.96
CA THR A 79 7.82 -0.18 -19.32
C THR A 79 7.26 -1.17 -20.36
N ASP A 80 7.01 -2.44 -19.99
CA ASP A 80 6.37 -3.39 -20.91
C ASP A 80 4.86 -3.12 -21.04
N PRO A 81 4.38 -2.62 -22.19
CA PRO A 81 2.98 -2.27 -22.39
C PRO A 81 2.02 -3.45 -22.21
N LYS A 82 2.44 -4.66 -22.60
CA LYS A 82 1.61 -5.88 -22.49
C LYS A 82 1.35 -6.24 -21.04
N ARG A 83 2.39 -6.16 -20.20
CA ARG A 83 2.28 -6.43 -18.78
C ARG A 83 1.46 -5.37 -18.06
N SER A 84 1.66 -4.10 -18.42
CA SER A 84 0.88 -3.00 -17.88
C SER A 84 -0.59 -3.14 -18.22
N ALA A 85 -0.94 -3.52 -19.46
CA ALA A 85 -2.31 -3.77 -19.87
C ALA A 85 -2.93 -4.96 -19.10
N MET A 86 -2.19 -6.06 -18.93
CA MET A 86 -2.64 -7.23 -18.18
C MET A 86 -2.92 -6.89 -16.70
N VAL A 87 -2.03 -6.14 -16.06
CA VAL A 87 -2.24 -5.68 -14.67
C VAL A 87 -3.47 -4.79 -14.58
N GLN A 88 -3.65 -3.89 -15.54
CA GLN A 88 -4.82 -3.01 -15.57
C GLN A 88 -6.13 -3.78 -15.77
N GLU A 89 -6.15 -4.79 -16.62
CA GLU A 89 -7.30 -5.65 -16.80
C GLU A 89 -7.66 -6.42 -15.52
N LEU A 90 -6.66 -6.98 -14.84
CA LEU A 90 -6.85 -7.80 -13.64
C LEU A 90 -7.20 -6.97 -12.39
N THR A 91 -6.60 -5.78 -12.24
CA THR A 91 -6.70 -4.98 -11.01
C THR A 91 -7.52 -3.69 -11.16
N GLY A 92 -7.82 -3.28 -12.39
CA GLY A 92 -8.37 -1.96 -12.69
C GLY A 92 -7.36 -0.82 -12.59
N LEU A 93 -6.09 -1.10 -12.23
CA LEU A 93 -5.05 -0.11 -12.01
C LEU A 93 -3.84 -0.36 -12.91
N THR A 94 -3.21 0.71 -13.40
CA THR A 94 -1.88 0.59 -14.00
C THR A 94 -0.85 0.17 -12.95
N ILE A 95 0.28 -0.42 -13.36
CA ILE A 95 1.36 -0.79 -12.42
C ILE A 95 1.84 0.43 -11.61
N VAL A 96 1.92 1.60 -12.22
CA VAL A 96 2.32 2.84 -11.55
C VAL A 96 1.29 3.26 -10.51
N SER A 97 0.00 3.21 -10.85
CA SER A 97 -1.10 3.53 -9.93
C SER A 97 -1.19 2.53 -8.79
N LEU A 98 -1.05 1.23 -9.08
CA LEU A 98 -1.02 0.16 -8.08
C LEU A 98 0.11 0.38 -7.07
N ARG A 99 1.33 0.69 -7.55
CA ARG A 99 2.48 1.01 -6.70
C ARG A 99 2.25 2.26 -5.84
N LYS A 100 1.71 3.32 -6.44
CA LYS A 100 1.40 4.56 -5.70
C LYS A 100 0.36 4.28 -4.61
N HIS A 101 -0.69 3.54 -4.93
CA HIS A 101 -1.73 3.13 -3.97
C HIS A 101 -1.13 2.33 -2.81
N TRP A 102 -0.29 1.34 -3.12
CA TRP A 102 0.41 0.52 -2.13
C TRP A 102 1.24 1.36 -1.16
N HIS A 103 2.07 2.25 -1.68
CA HIS A 103 2.92 3.11 -0.86
C HIS A 103 2.11 4.08 0.01
N MET A 104 1.02 4.63 -0.52
CA MET A 104 0.17 5.55 0.25
C MET A 104 -0.63 4.83 1.33
N GLN A 105 -1.11 3.62 1.06
CA GLN A 105 -1.76 2.80 2.08
C GLN A 105 -0.77 2.38 3.18
N ARG A 106 0.43 1.94 2.80
CA ARG A 106 1.49 1.61 3.75
C ARG A 106 1.90 2.82 4.60
N ALA A 107 2.03 3.99 3.98
CA ALA A 107 2.31 5.23 4.70
C ALA A 107 1.22 5.55 5.73
N HIS A 108 -0.04 5.39 5.35
CA HIS A 108 -1.18 5.61 6.24
C HIS A 108 -1.14 4.67 7.45
N ASP A 109 -0.88 3.39 7.22
CA ASP A 109 -0.78 2.39 8.28
C ASP A 109 0.39 2.68 9.23
N LEU A 110 1.57 3.01 8.70
CA LEU A 110 2.74 3.37 9.50
C LEU A 110 2.49 4.64 10.33
N LEU A 111 1.85 5.65 9.74
CA LEU A 111 1.49 6.88 10.46
C LEU A 111 0.47 6.64 11.56
N ARG A 112 -0.43 5.70 11.35
CA ARG A 112 -1.51 5.41 12.28
C ARG A 112 -1.07 4.56 13.46
N TYR A 113 -0.26 3.55 13.23
CA TYR A 113 -0.03 2.50 14.21
C TYR A 113 1.36 2.53 14.83
N THR A 114 2.31 3.26 14.25
CA THR A 114 3.70 3.31 14.75
C THR A 114 4.10 4.71 15.18
N ASP A 115 5.14 4.81 15.99
CA ASP A 115 5.72 6.11 16.37
C ASP A 115 6.96 6.49 15.56
N LEU A 116 7.14 5.85 14.40
CA LEU A 116 8.26 6.13 13.49
C LEU A 116 8.29 7.61 13.07
N PRO A 117 9.47 8.26 13.01
CA PRO A 117 9.62 9.59 12.46
C PRO A 117 9.04 9.70 11.04
N LEU A 118 8.50 10.85 10.68
CA LEU A 118 7.92 11.07 9.34
C LEU A 118 8.92 10.81 8.22
N THR A 119 10.21 11.13 8.46
CA THR A 119 11.30 10.87 7.52
C THR A 119 11.49 9.37 7.26
N GLU A 120 11.39 8.56 8.29
CA GLU A 120 11.51 7.12 8.18
C GLU A 120 10.28 6.50 7.49
N VAL A 121 9.08 6.96 7.82
CA VAL A 121 7.85 6.56 7.10
C VAL A 121 7.98 6.87 5.60
N MET A 122 8.43 8.07 5.26
CA MET A 122 8.67 8.49 3.88
C MET A 122 9.64 7.54 3.17
N GLN A 123 10.79 7.24 3.79
CA GLN A 123 11.82 6.35 3.21
C GLN A 123 11.32 4.92 3.04
N ARG A 124 10.62 4.37 4.03
CA ARG A 124 10.01 3.02 3.95
C ARG A 124 8.95 2.90 2.86
N CYS A 125 8.37 4.03 2.46
CA CYS A 125 7.43 4.11 1.34
C CYS A 125 8.11 4.48 0.01
N GLY A 126 9.44 4.47 -0.06
CA GLY A 126 10.20 4.68 -1.29
C GLY A 126 10.29 6.14 -1.76
N TYR A 127 10.03 7.09 -0.88
CA TYR A 127 10.19 8.51 -1.18
C TYR A 127 11.51 9.05 -0.63
N THR A 128 12.16 9.90 -1.41
CA THR A 128 13.43 10.55 -1.04
C THR A 128 13.25 12.01 -0.67
N SER A 129 12.06 12.58 -0.94
CA SER A 129 11.76 14.00 -0.74
C SER A 129 10.49 14.18 0.10
N MET A 130 10.62 14.83 1.25
CA MET A 130 9.50 15.11 2.14
C MET A 130 8.40 15.99 1.51
N PRO A 131 8.72 17.04 0.74
CA PRO A 131 7.71 17.81 0.03
C PRO A 131 6.91 16.96 -0.96
N THR A 132 7.58 16.10 -1.74
CA THR A 132 6.92 15.19 -2.69
C THR A 132 6.03 14.18 -1.97
N PHE A 133 6.53 13.56 -0.91
CA PHE A 133 5.76 12.64 -0.07
C PHE A 133 4.51 13.31 0.51
N SER A 134 4.68 14.48 1.14
CA SER A 134 3.59 15.20 1.80
C SER A 134 2.51 15.65 0.81
N ARG A 135 2.91 16.09 -0.40
CA ARG A 135 1.98 16.46 -1.47
C ARG A 135 1.19 15.24 -1.93
N THR A 136 1.86 14.14 -2.27
CA THR A 136 1.22 12.90 -2.72
C THR A 136 0.29 12.32 -1.66
N TYR A 137 0.70 12.34 -0.40
CA TYR A 137 -0.12 11.88 0.72
C TYR A 137 -1.40 12.72 0.86
N ARG A 138 -1.29 14.07 0.74
CA ARG A 138 -2.44 14.98 0.82
C ARG A 138 -3.40 14.80 -0.35
N GLU A 139 -2.88 14.60 -1.57
CA GLU A 139 -3.69 14.29 -2.74
C GLU A 139 -4.52 13.01 -2.54
N TRP A 140 -3.94 12.04 -1.83
CA TRP A 140 -4.55 10.73 -1.63
C TRP A 140 -5.53 10.67 -0.44
N TRP A 141 -5.12 11.22 0.69
CA TRP A 141 -5.84 11.11 1.95
C TRP A 141 -6.53 12.40 2.38
N HIS A 142 -6.48 13.45 1.58
CA HIS A 142 -7.04 14.78 1.83
C HIS A 142 -6.59 15.41 3.16
N THR A 143 -5.47 14.94 3.71
CA THR A 143 -4.85 15.44 4.95
C THR A 143 -3.33 15.34 4.85
N SER A 144 -2.61 16.13 5.66
CA SER A 144 -1.14 16.01 5.69
C SER A 144 -0.70 14.82 6.54
N PRO A 145 0.50 14.22 6.28
CA PRO A 145 1.05 13.15 7.09
C PRO A 145 1.12 13.51 8.59
N GLN A 146 1.51 14.74 8.90
CA GLN A 146 1.60 15.22 10.29
C GLN A 146 0.22 15.29 10.97
N ARG A 147 -0.80 15.80 10.27
CA ARG A 147 -2.17 15.83 10.80
C ARG A 147 -2.72 14.42 11.01
N ALA A 148 -2.45 13.51 10.08
CA ALA A 148 -2.81 12.10 10.22
C ALA A 148 -2.18 11.48 11.48
N ARG A 149 -0.89 11.77 11.75
CA ARG A 149 -0.17 11.36 12.96
C ARG A 149 -0.80 11.91 14.23
N ILE A 150 -1.11 13.20 14.28
CA ILE A 150 -1.75 13.85 15.43
C ILE A 150 -3.12 13.20 15.69
N ALA A 151 -3.90 12.97 14.66
CA ALA A 151 -5.21 12.29 14.78
C ALA A 151 -5.06 10.86 15.30
N ALA A 152 -4.05 10.11 14.87
CA ALA A 152 -3.76 8.77 15.36
C ALA A 152 -3.35 8.76 16.85
N ARG A 153 -2.54 9.73 17.29
CA ARG A 153 -2.19 9.92 18.70
C ARG A 153 -3.42 10.21 19.56
N LYS A 154 -4.29 11.10 19.11
CA LYS A 154 -5.55 11.41 19.83
C LYS A 154 -6.47 10.19 19.96
N ARG A 155 -6.46 9.27 18.99
CA ARG A 155 -7.24 8.02 19.07
C ARG A 155 -6.56 6.93 19.91
N GLY A 156 -5.32 7.13 20.34
CA GLY A 156 -4.55 6.10 21.05
C GLY A 156 -4.17 4.90 20.17
N ASP A 157 -4.04 5.10 18.86
CA ASP A 157 -3.67 4.03 17.92
C ASP A 157 -2.15 3.80 17.87
N ILE A 158 -1.35 4.83 18.20
CA ILE A 158 0.11 4.78 18.18
C ILE A 158 0.64 4.00 19.38
N GLY A 159 1.68 3.21 19.16
CA GLY A 159 2.33 2.42 20.21
C GLY A 159 1.65 1.08 20.50
N LYS A 160 0.56 0.75 19.82
CA LYS A 160 -0.10 -0.56 19.94
C LYS A 160 0.68 -1.69 19.27
N TYR A 161 1.66 -1.35 18.42
CA TYR A 161 2.46 -2.31 17.67
C TYR A 161 3.95 -2.03 17.92
N ALA A 162 4.67 -3.06 18.39
CA ALA A 162 6.12 -3.07 18.35
C ALA A 162 6.57 -3.34 16.90
N LEU A 163 7.59 -2.64 16.45
CA LEU A 163 8.26 -2.86 15.16
C LEU A 163 9.62 -3.49 15.40
#